data_59b67e9b067ef9ddcbd261a92f59a39c
#
_entry.id   59b67e9b067ef9ddcbd261a92f59a39c
#
_cell.length_a   1.000
_cell.length_b   1.000
_cell.length_c   1.000
_cell.angle_alpha   90.00
_cell.angle_beta   90.00
_cell.angle_gamma   90.00
#
_symmetry.space_group_name_H-M   'P 1'
#
loop_
_entity.id
_entity.type
_entity.pdbx_description
1 polymer ?
#
loop_
_entity_poly.entity_id
_entity_poly.type
_entity_poly.pdbx_seq_one_letter_code
_entity_poly.pdbx_strand_id
1 'polypeptide(L)'
;MDYAALYQKKLTSAAEAVKVVKSGDWVDYGWCTNHPYTLDKALAARQNELKDVKVRGGVTMWMPEICKAEDAGEHFTWNSWHCSGIDRKIISKGMGYFIPMRYSELPRFYRDGNATVDVAMIQVTPMDKHGNFSYALACSHFCLLYT
;
A
#
# COMPACT_ATOMS: atom_id res chain seq x y z
N MET A 1 18.17 16.42 16.87
CA MET A 1 17.87 14.97 16.79
C MET A 1 18.78 14.38 15.72
N ASP A 2 19.45 13.25 15.99
CA ASP A 2 20.26 12.57 14.98
C ASP A 2 19.35 11.66 14.11
N TYR A 3 18.91 12.20 12.98
CA TYR A 3 18.02 11.48 12.07
C TYR A 3 18.70 10.28 11.40
N ALA A 4 20.02 10.33 11.19
CA ALA A 4 20.76 9.23 10.60
C ALA A 4 20.78 8.03 11.55
N ALA A 5 21.10 8.24 12.82
CA ALA A 5 21.05 7.19 13.83
C ALA A 5 19.64 6.62 14.01
N LEU A 6 18.62 7.48 14.02
CA LEU A 6 17.21 7.04 14.10
C LEU A 6 16.81 6.19 12.89
N TYR A 7 17.21 6.60 11.69
CA TYR A 7 16.97 5.84 10.47
C TYR A 7 17.61 4.45 10.53
N GLN A 8 18.89 4.38 10.87
CA GLN A 8 19.58 3.10 10.99
C GLN A 8 18.95 2.16 12.02
N LYS A 9 18.48 2.71 13.14
CA LYS A 9 17.77 1.94 14.16
C LYS A 9 16.44 1.34 13.67
N LYS A 10 15.76 2.04 12.74
CA LYS A 10 14.47 1.61 12.19
C LYS A 10 14.58 0.81 10.90
N LEU A 11 15.73 0.86 10.25
CA LEU A 11 15.96 0.14 9.00
C LEU A 11 15.92 -1.37 9.24
N THR A 12 15.10 -2.06 8.45
CA THR A 12 14.95 -3.51 8.53
C THR A 12 14.71 -4.11 7.15
N SER A 13 14.68 -5.42 7.04
CA SER A 13 14.34 -6.11 5.80
C SER A 13 12.85 -5.99 5.49
N ALA A 14 12.49 -6.13 4.21
CA ALA A 14 11.07 -6.14 3.82
C ALA A 14 10.30 -7.29 4.48
N ALA A 15 10.92 -8.46 4.62
CA ALA A 15 10.32 -9.62 5.28
C ALA A 15 10.01 -9.35 6.76
N GLU A 16 10.87 -8.61 7.47
CA GLU A 16 10.58 -8.20 8.84
C GLU A 16 9.54 -7.08 8.90
N ALA A 17 9.64 -6.08 8.00
CA ALA A 17 8.73 -4.95 7.98
C ALA A 17 7.26 -5.38 7.79
N VAL A 18 6.98 -6.34 6.90
CA VAL A 18 5.62 -6.80 6.63
C VAL A 18 5.02 -7.67 7.73
N LYS A 19 5.79 -8.06 8.76
CA LYS A 19 5.26 -8.82 9.91
C LYS A 19 4.25 -8.03 10.74
N VAL A 20 4.21 -6.71 10.61
CA VAL A 20 3.20 -5.87 11.27
C VAL A 20 1.79 -6.12 10.74
N VAL A 21 1.66 -6.61 9.48
CA VAL A 21 0.37 -6.91 8.88
C VAL A 21 -0.24 -8.16 9.48
N LYS A 22 -1.50 -8.06 9.88
CA LYS A 22 -2.31 -9.12 10.46
C LYS A 22 -3.50 -9.44 9.57
N SER A 23 -4.08 -10.60 9.76
CA SER A 23 -5.37 -10.95 9.13
C SER A 23 -6.44 -9.93 9.51
N GLY A 24 -7.22 -9.50 8.53
CA GLY A 24 -8.26 -8.50 8.69
C GLY A 24 -7.83 -7.05 8.51
N ASP A 25 -6.53 -6.76 8.45
CA ASP A 25 -6.01 -5.39 8.31
C ASP A 25 -6.37 -4.73 6.98
N TRP A 26 -6.48 -3.40 7.04
CA TRP A 26 -6.49 -2.51 5.89
C TRP A 26 -5.08 -1.98 5.62
N VAL A 27 -4.54 -2.33 4.46
CA VAL A 27 -3.20 -1.93 4.03
C VAL A 27 -3.31 -0.97 2.84
N ASP A 28 -2.77 0.23 2.97
CA ASP A 28 -2.78 1.20 1.89
C ASP A 28 -1.43 1.22 1.17
N TYR A 29 -1.46 1.00 -0.15
CA TYR A 29 -0.30 1.07 -1.02
C TYR A 29 -0.18 2.42 -1.71
N GLY A 30 1.05 2.90 -1.86
CA GLY A 30 1.35 4.06 -2.70
C GLY A 30 0.84 3.88 -4.13
N TRP A 31 0.35 4.96 -4.72
CA TRP A 31 -0.22 4.94 -6.07
C TRP A 31 0.85 5.11 -7.15
N CYS A 32 0.52 4.72 -8.37
CA CYS A 32 1.38 4.88 -9.54
C CYS A 32 2.79 4.33 -9.27
N THR A 33 3.80 5.20 -9.39
CA THR A 33 5.22 4.88 -9.18
C THR A 33 5.62 4.69 -7.72
N ASN A 34 4.73 5.05 -6.76
CA ASN A 34 5.00 4.87 -5.33
C ASN A 34 4.52 3.52 -4.77
N HIS A 35 4.07 2.64 -5.65
CA HIS A 35 3.72 1.26 -5.28
C HIS A 35 4.91 0.58 -4.57
N PRO A 36 4.72 0.00 -3.37
CA PRO A 36 5.80 -0.52 -2.53
C PRO A 36 6.25 -1.91 -2.98
N TYR A 37 6.83 -2.03 -4.18
CA TYR A 37 7.10 -3.30 -4.87
C TYR A 37 7.80 -4.34 -3.99
N THR A 38 8.84 -3.95 -3.25
CA THR A 38 9.59 -4.88 -2.39
C THR A 38 8.77 -5.38 -1.21
N LEU A 39 7.94 -4.50 -0.61
CA LEU A 39 7.05 -4.87 0.49
C LEU A 39 5.86 -5.69 -0.01
N ASP A 40 5.31 -5.38 -1.19
CA ASP A 40 4.26 -6.14 -1.84
C ASP A 40 4.70 -7.60 -2.08
N LYS A 41 5.91 -7.79 -2.62
CA LYS A 41 6.49 -9.12 -2.79
C LYS A 41 6.68 -9.87 -1.47
N ALA A 42 7.14 -9.17 -0.44
CA ALA A 42 7.31 -9.76 0.88
C ALA A 42 5.96 -10.10 1.54
N LEU A 43 4.94 -9.27 1.34
CA LEU A 43 3.59 -9.51 1.83
C LEU A 43 2.94 -10.71 1.11
N ALA A 44 3.09 -10.80 -0.21
CA ALA A 44 2.61 -11.95 -1.00
C ALA A 44 3.22 -13.27 -0.52
N ALA A 45 4.49 -13.28 -0.11
CA ALA A 45 5.15 -14.47 0.43
C ALA A 45 4.51 -14.97 1.74
N ARG A 46 3.72 -14.14 2.43
CA ARG A 46 2.99 -14.48 3.67
C ARG A 46 1.54 -14.91 3.43
N GLN A 47 1.11 -15.11 2.20
CA GLN A 47 -0.30 -15.41 1.91
C GLN A 47 -0.86 -16.55 2.77
N ASN A 48 -0.12 -17.64 2.96
CA ASN A 48 -0.57 -18.80 3.75
C ASN A 48 -0.74 -18.51 5.25
N GLU A 49 -0.19 -17.40 5.75
CA GLU A 49 -0.31 -16.96 7.15
C GLU A 49 -1.48 -15.99 7.36
N LEU A 50 -1.94 -15.34 6.28
CA LEU A 50 -2.85 -14.21 6.34
C LEU A 50 -4.20 -14.54 5.68
N LYS A 51 -5.27 -13.97 6.24
CA LYS A 51 -6.63 -14.05 5.69
C LYS A 51 -7.31 -12.69 5.77
N ASP A 52 -8.14 -12.40 4.77
CA ASP A 52 -8.99 -11.20 4.74
C ASP A 52 -8.21 -9.88 4.85
N VAL A 53 -7.01 -9.80 4.29
CA VAL A 53 -6.25 -8.55 4.24
C VAL A 53 -6.76 -7.72 3.07
N LYS A 54 -7.26 -6.52 3.37
CA LYS A 54 -7.80 -5.59 2.38
C LYS A 54 -6.72 -4.61 1.98
N VAL A 55 -6.25 -4.71 0.73
CA VAL A 55 -5.22 -3.81 0.21
C VAL A 55 -5.86 -2.76 -0.70
N ARG A 56 -5.59 -1.49 -0.43
CA ARG A 56 -6.06 -0.37 -1.25
C ARG A 56 -4.92 0.25 -2.04
N GLY A 57 -5.23 0.65 -3.25
CA GLY A 57 -4.32 1.36 -4.12
C GLY A 57 -5.06 2.08 -5.23
N GLY A 58 -4.36 2.49 -6.26
CA GLY A 58 -4.99 3.11 -7.43
C GLY A 58 -3.99 3.48 -8.50
N VAL A 59 -4.49 3.59 -9.73
CA VAL A 59 -3.66 3.85 -10.92
C VAL A 59 -2.47 2.89 -10.97
N THR A 60 -2.76 1.61 -10.80
CA THR A 60 -1.75 0.55 -10.69
C THR A 60 -0.99 0.40 -12.01
N MET A 61 0.33 0.49 -11.95
CA MET A 61 1.20 0.47 -13.14
C MET A 61 1.64 -0.95 -13.53
N TRP A 62 1.63 -1.89 -12.59
CA TRP A 62 1.95 -3.30 -12.78
C TRP A 62 1.13 -4.18 -11.83
N MET A 63 1.03 -5.47 -12.17
CA MET A 63 0.27 -6.42 -11.37
C MET A 63 0.89 -6.55 -9.97
N PRO A 64 0.17 -6.25 -8.90
CA PRO A 64 0.64 -6.49 -7.53
C PRO A 64 0.96 -7.96 -7.31
N GLU A 65 2.02 -8.24 -6.56
CA GLU A 65 2.44 -9.63 -6.26
C GLU A 65 1.37 -10.39 -5.47
N ILE A 66 0.68 -9.69 -4.54
CA ILE A 66 -0.45 -10.25 -3.77
C ILE A 66 -1.64 -10.70 -4.64
N CYS A 67 -1.69 -10.30 -5.92
CA CYS A 67 -2.78 -10.65 -6.85
C CYS A 67 -2.35 -11.72 -7.89
N LYS A 68 -1.16 -12.31 -7.76
CA LYS A 68 -0.62 -13.23 -8.79
C LYS A 68 -0.95 -14.69 -8.55
N ALA A 69 -1.05 -15.15 -7.31
CA ALA A 69 -1.38 -16.53 -7.00
C ALA A 69 -2.84 -16.84 -7.39
N GLU A 70 -3.12 -18.09 -7.72
CA GLU A 70 -4.47 -18.53 -8.12
C GLU A 70 -5.48 -18.38 -6.98
N ASP A 71 -5.05 -18.66 -5.76
CA ASP A 71 -5.83 -18.57 -4.52
C ASP A 71 -5.71 -17.21 -3.80
N ALA A 72 -5.05 -16.23 -4.44
CA ALA A 72 -4.78 -14.92 -3.81
C ALA A 72 -6.04 -14.26 -3.24
N GLY A 73 -7.19 -14.44 -3.89
CA GLY A 73 -8.48 -13.91 -3.44
C GLY A 73 -9.00 -14.48 -2.11
N GLU A 74 -8.45 -15.60 -1.64
CA GLU A 74 -8.77 -16.18 -0.33
C GLU A 74 -8.03 -15.47 0.81
N HIS A 75 -6.94 -14.78 0.49
CA HIS A 75 -6.03 -14.14 1.43
C HIS A 75 -6.09 -12.62 1.37
N PHE A 76 -6.19 -12.07 0.16
CA PHE A 76 -6.12 -10.63 -0.11
C PHE A 76 -7.30 -10.17 -0.95
N THR A 77 -7.78 -8.96 -0.69
CA THR A 77 -8.75 -8.27 -1.53
C THR A 77 -8.14 -6.96 -2.03
N TRP A 78 -8.09 -6.77 -3.36
CA TRP A 78 -7.62 -5.53 -3.95
C TRP A 78 -8.76 -4.51 -4.05
N ASN A 79 -8.58 -3.35 -3.46
CA ASN A 79 -9.56 -2.27 -3.45
C ASN A 79 -8.99 -1.05 -4.16
N SER A 80 -9.48 -0.75 -5.37
CA SER A 80 -8.94 0.33 -6.19
C SER A 80 -9.77 1.61 -6.07
N TRP A 81 -9.12 2.70 -5.68
CA TRP A 81 -9.73 4.02 -5.68
C TRP A 81 -9.85 4.61 -7.09
N HIS A 82 -8.94 4.24 -8.00
CA HIS A 82 -8.91 4.76 -9.37
C HIS A 82 -8.33 3.71 -10.31
N CYS A 83 -9.19 3.12 -11.13
CA CYS A 83 -8.85 1.93 -11.90
C CYS A 83 -8.02 2.24 -13.15
N SER A 84 -6.79 1.75 -13.19
CA SER A 84 -5.98 1.56 -14.38
C SER A 84 -6.45 0.34 -15.18
N GLY A 85 -5.76 0.03 -16.28
CA GLY A 85 -5.96 -1.22 -17.01
C GLY A 85 -5.64 -2.47 -16.17
N ILE A 86 -4.68 -2.38 -15.27
CA ILE A 86 -4.29 -3.46 -14.36
C ILE A 86 -5.38 -3.67 -13.29
N ASP A 87 -5.84 -2.60 -12.66
CA ASP A 87 -6.90 -2.67 -11.64
C ASP A 87 -8.16 -3.34 -12.21
N ARG A 88 -8.56 -2.98 -13.44
CA ARG A 88 -9.70 -3.61 -14.12
C ARG A 88 -9.50 -5.11 -14.34
N LYS A 89 -8.28 -5.54 -14.66
CA LYS A 89 -7.97 -6.99 -14.80
C LYS A 89 -8.09 -7.74 -13.48
N ILE A 90 -7.68 -7.14 -12.37
CA ILE A 90 -7.82 -7.73 -11.02
C ILE A 90 -9.30 -7.86 -10.67
N ILE A 91 -10.06 -6.79 -10.85
CA ILE A 91 -11.50 -6.76 -10.55
C ILE A 91 -12.28 -7.76 -11.43
N SER A 92 -11.95 -7.85 -12.73
CA SER A 92 -12.62 -8.81 -13.63
C SER A 92 -12.38 -10.29 -13.27
N LYS A 93 -11.33 -10.58 -12.50
CA LYS A 93 -11.05 -11.91 -11.94
C LYS A 93 -11.77 -12.17 -10.61
N GLY A 94 -12.56 -11.23 -10.11
CA GLY A 94 -13.23 -11.35 -8.81
C GLY A 94 -12.33 -11.13 -7.60
N MET A 95 -11.08 -10.64 -7.80
CA MET A 95 -10.09 -10.48 -6.73
C MET A 95 -10.12 -9.10 -6.08
N GLY A 96 -11.07 -8.25 -6.41
CA GLY A 96 -11.09 -6.91 -5.87
C GLY A 96 -12.32 -6.09 -6.26
N TYR A 97 -12.34 -4.88 -5.72
CA TYR A 97 -13.45 -3.95 -5.89
C TYR A 97 -12.96 -2.59 -6.37
N PHE A 98 -13.82 -1.88 -7.08
CA PHE A 98 -13.66 -0.46 -7.35
C PHE A 98 -14.40 0.34 -6.28
N ILE A 99 -13.72 1.31 -5.69
CA ILE A 99 -14.30 2.24 -4.73
C ILE A 99 -14.48 3.60 -5.43
N PRO A 100 -15.67 3.91 -5.97
CA PRO A 100 -15.90 5.13 -6.74
C PRO A 100 -15.81 6.36 -5.84
N MET A 101 -14.85 7.23 -6.11
CA MET A 101 -14.66 8.48 -5.38
C MET A 101 -13.98 9.53 -6.26
N ARG A 102 -14.33 10.79 -6.07
CA ARG A 102 -13.57 11.89 -6.65
C ARG A 102 -12.22 12.00 -5.96
N TYR A 103 -11.18 12.11 -6.75
CA TYR A 103 -9.81 12.21 -6.24
C TYR A 103 -9.64 13.34 -5.20
N SER A 104 -10.26 14.49 -5.44
CA SER A 104 -10.23 15.64 -4.52
C SER A 104 -10.94 15.41 -3.18
N GLU A 105 -11.83 14.43 -3.07
CA GLU A 105 -12.55 14.10 -1.85
C GLU A 105 -11.84 13.05 -1.01
N LEU A 106 -10.93 12.30 -1.62
CA LEU A 106 -10.21 11.22 -0.95
C LEU A 106 -9.48 11.67 0.33
N PRO A 107 -8.74 12.80 0.36
CA PRO A 107 -8.13 13.30 1.58
C PRO A 107 -9.13 13.53 2.72
N ARG A 108 -10.28 14.12 2.42
CA ARG A 108 -11.33 14.35 3.42
C ARG A 108 -11.91 13.04 3.93
N PHE A 109 -12.11 12.07 3.06
CA PHE A 109 -12.65 10.77 3.44
C PHE A 109 -11.81 10.06 4.51
N TYR A 110 -10.48 10.16 4.40
CA TYR A 110 -9.57 9.66 5.43
C TYR A 110 -9.62 10.50 6.72
N ARG A 111 -9.61 11.84 6.62
CA ARG A 111 -9.68 12.72 7.80
C ARG A 111 -10.96 12.56 8.59
N ASP A 112 -12.07 12.34 7.91
CA ASP A 112 -13.38 12.15 8.53
C ASP A 112 -13.53 10.73 9.16
N GLY A 113 -12.48 9.90 9.12
CA GLY A 113 -12.47 8.55 9.69
C GLY A 113 -13.29 7.52 8.92
N ASN A 114 -13.65 7.82 7.67
CA ASN A 114 -14.44 6.90 6.84
C ASN A 114 -13.61 5.76 6.22
N ALA A 115 -12.29 5.85 6.31
CA ALA A 115 -11.37 4.79 5.88
C ALA A 115 -10.39 4.45 7.00
N THR A 116 -10.46 3.23 7.49
CA THR A 116 -9.46 2.69 8.42
C THR A 116 -8.18 2.39 7.66
N VAL A 117 -7.02 2.70 8.24
CA VAL A 117 -5.70 2.32 7.74
C VAL A 117 -4.92 1.74 8.91
N ASP A 118 -4.63 0.45 8.85
CA ASP A 118 -3.82 -0.23 9.87
C ASP A 118 -2.34 -0.15 9.50
N VAL A 119 -2.03 -0.28 8.20
CA VAL A 119 -0.66 -0.21 7.68
C VAL A 119 -0.62 0.59 6.38
N ALA A 120 0.33 1.52 6.26
CA ALA A 120 0.61 2.25 5.02
C ALA A 120 1.98 1.85 4.48
N MET A 121 2.04 1.49 3.20
CA MET A 121 3.27 1.08 2.52
C MET A 121 3.50 1.94 1.28
N ILE A 122 4.61 2.65 1.26
CA ILE A 122 4.96 3.56 0.16
C ILE A 122 6.41 3.42 -0.24
N GLN A 123 6.69 3.74 -1.50
CA GLN A 123 8.05 3.93 -1.98
C GLN A 123 8.41 5.41 -1.90
N VAL A 124 9.57 5.71 -1.33
CA VAL A 124 10.11 7.06 -1.18
C VAL A 124 11.57 7.09 -1.64
N THR A 125 12.12 8.31 -1.81
CA THR A 125 13.56 8.47 -2.07
C THR A 125 14.40 8.03 -0.85
N PRO A 126 15.70 7.78 -1.01
CA PRO A 126 16.60 7.70 0.13
C PRO A 126 16.51 8.98 0.99
N MET A 127 16.79 8.82 2.29
CA MET A 127 16.80 9.95 3.23
C MET A 127 17.89 10.96 2.84
N ASP A 128 17.54 12.24 2.83
CA ASP A 128 18.50 13.32 2.61
C ASP A 128 19.33 13.63 3.88
N LYS A 129 20.31 14.55 3.76
CA LYS A 129 21.17 14.97 4.86
C LYS A 129 20.43 15.69 6.00
N HIS A 130 19.18 16.09 5.78
CA HIS A 130 18.33 16.77 6.76
C HIS A 130 17.31 15.85 7.43
N GLY A 131 17.31 14.56 7.05
CA GLY A 131 16.38 13.57 7.59
C GLY A 131 15.03 13.50 6.87
N ASN A 132 14.92 14.08 5.66
CA ASN A 132 13.68 14.08 4.89
C ASN A 132 13.68 12.97 3.84
N PHE A 133 12.47 12.47 3.55
CA PHE A 133 12.17 11.60 2.41
C PHE A 133 11.27 12.34 1.43
N SER A 134 11.38 12.04 0.14
CA SER A 134 10.49 12.59 -0.87
C SER A 134 9.61 11.50 -1.46
N TYR A 135 8.36 11.83 -1.76
CA TYR A 135 7.46 10.97 -2.54
C TYR A 135 7.83 10.87 -4.01
N ALA A 136 8.86 11.57 -4.46
CA ALA A 136 9.29 11.63 -5.85
C ALA A 136 8.14 12.05 -6.78
N LEU A 137 7.63 11.14 -7.63
CA LEU A 137 6.70 11.46 -8.70
C LEU A 137 5.21 11.39 -8.32
N ALA A 138 4.85 10.75 -7.22
CA ALA A 138 3.44 10.47 -6.89
C ALA A 138 3.16 10.56 -5.39
N CYS A 139 2.86 11.74 -4.89
CA CYS A 139 2.47 11.93 -3.48
C CYS A 139 1.05 11.41 -3.18
N SER A 140 0.08 11.78 -4.04
CA SER A 140 -1.34 11.49 -3.80
C SER A 140 -1.79 11.94 -2.39
N HIS A 141 -2.65 11.17 -1.74
CA HIS A 141 -3.17 11.44 -0.39
C HIS A 141 -2.29 10.89 0.73
N PHE A 142 -1.16 10.27 0.41
CA PHE A 142 -0.33 9.57 1.39
C PHE A 142 0.25 10.45 2.50
N CYS A 143 0.44 11.74 2.24
CA CYS A 143 0.85 12.68 3.29
C CYS A 143 -0.13 12.75 4.47
N LEU A 144 -1.36 12.30 4.30
CA LEU A 144 -2.38 12.30 5.36
C LEU A 144 -2.38 11.03 6.21
N LEU A 145 -1.75 9.95 5.76
CA LEU A 145 -1.81 8.68 6.46
C LEU A 145 -0.87 8.60 7.67
N TYR A 146 0.03 9.57 7.83
CA TYR A 146 0.96 9.63 8.96
C TYR A 146 0.88 10.96 9.75
N THR A 147 -0.08 11.81 9.45
CA THR A 147 -0.38 13.02 10.21
C THR A 147 -1.55 12.83 11.13
#